data_905b37c03568f7a8685bdfee6d359812
#
_entry.id   905b37c03568f7a8685bdfee6d359812
#
_cell.length_a   1.000
_cell.length_b   1.000
_cell.length_c   1.000
_cell.angle_alpha   90.00
_cell.angle_beta   90.00
_cell.angle_gamma   90.00
#
_symmetry.space_group_name_H-M   'P 1'
#
loop_
_entity.id
_entity.type
_entity.pdbx_description
1 polymer ?
#
loop_
_entity_poly.entity_id
_entity_poly.type
_entity_poly.pdbx_seq_one_letter_code
_entity_poly.pdbx_strand_id
1 'polypeptide(L)'
;ARIKNLPAEEWKGFGAIIKGGKDAGKTVLMIGAAGGVGSIAIQLAKKLANLNVIGTASRPESSDWCKARGADHVINHYEDIPAQLDALGHPQVDFVLCLTNIAGYWKTITDVIKPQGKICTIVDFFEDGNLDLLKTKSATFSFEFMFTRSMYETDDMDEINALLSETAAMIDEKELITTVSDVVSPINADNIRKVHATIEEGRAIGKYVLEGW
;
A
#
# COMPACT_ATOMS: atom_id res chain seq x y z
N ALA A 1 1.48 -7.90 -20.64
CA ALA A 1 2.25 -9.11 -21.05
C ALA A 1 3.70 -9.10 -20.53
N ARG A 2 4.30 -7.94 -20.23
CA ARG A 2 5.72 -7.86 -19.81
C ARG A 2 5.97 -8.05 -18.32
N ILE A 3 5.14 -7.52 -17.42
CA ILE A 3 5.35 -7.74 -15.98
C ILE A 3 5.21 -9.22 -15.61
N LYS A 4 4.31 -9.96 -16.24
CA LYS A 4 4.16 -11.41 -16.03
C LYS A 4 5.42 -12.21 -16.44
N ASN A 5 6.27 -11.64 -17.27
CA ASN A 5 7.46 -12.29 -17.82
C ASN A 5 8.78 -11.66 -17.36
N LEU A 6 8.75 -10.57 -16.57
CA LEU A 6 9.97 -10.04 -15.96
C LEU A 6 10.43 -11.00 -14.87
N PRO A 7 11.73 -11.34 -14.83
CA PRO A 7 12.30 -12.02 -13.68
C PRO A 7 11.95 -11.24 -12.41
N ALA A 8 11.57 -11.95 -11.37
CA ALA A 8 11.16 -11.36 -10.09
C ALA A 8 12.17 -10.36 -9.48
N GLU A 9 13.39 -10.41 -9.94
CA GLU A 9 14.51 -9.55 -9.58
C GLU A 9 14.49 -8.18 -10.28
N GLU A 10 13.71 -8.03 -11.36
CA GLU A 10 13.64 -6.77 -12.15
C GLU A 10 12.47 -5.86 -11.74
N TRP A 11 11.69 -6.27 -10.76
CA TRP A 11 10.60 -5.47 -10.22
C TRP A 11 11.15 -4.30 -9.38
N LYS A 12 11.17 -3.12 -9.96
CA LYS A 12 11.57 -1.87 -9.32
C LYS A 12 10.31 -1.04 -9.02
N GLY A 13 10.33 -0.30 -7.95
CA GLY A 13 9.18 0.45 -7.46
C GLY A 13 8.55 -0.23 -6.26
N PHE A 14 7.25 -0.43 -6.25
CA PHE A 14 6.56 -1.21 -5.18
C PHE A 14 7.29 -2.54 -4.89
N GLY A 15 8.02 -3.02 -5.87
CA GLY A 15 8.93 -4.16 -5.81
C GLY A 15 10.21 -3.98 -4.99
N ALA A 16 10.51 -2.79 -4.47
CA ALA A 16 11.67 -2.64 -3.56
C ALA A 16 11.53 -3.53 -2.32
N ILE A 17 10.29 -3.86 -1.94
CA ILE A 17 9.97 -4.70 -0.79
C ILE A 17 9.63 -6.12 -1.20
N ILE A 18 8.94 -6.28 -2.31
CA ILE A 18 8.30 -7.53 -2.73
C ILE A 18 8.94 -7.99 -4.03
N LYS A 19 9.62 -9.12 -3.97
CA LYS A 19 10.12 -9.81 -5.16
C LYS A 19 9.16 -10.92 -5.50
N GLY A 20 8.44 -10.78 -6.62
CA GLY A 20 7.55 -11.83 -7.11
C GLY A 20 8.24 -13.22 -7.12
N GLY A 21 7.48 -14.25 -6.95
CA GLY A 21 7.95 -15.63 -6.96
C GLY A 21 8.63 -16.10 -5.68
N LYS A 22 9.69 -15.45 -5.23
CA LYS A 22 10.41 -15.81 -3.99
C LYS A 22 9.63 -15.47 -2.71
N ASP A 23 8.70 -14.52 -2.81
CA ASP A 23 7.93 -14.03 -1.67
C ASP A 23 6.48 -14.57 -1.67
N ALA A 24 6.12 -15.43 -2.63
CA ALA A 24 4.79 -16.03 -2.68
C ALA A 24 4.41 -16.73 -1.37
N GLY A 25 3.21 -16.45 -0.89
CA GLY A 25 2.69 -16.97 0.38
C GLY A 25 3.17 -16.22 1.64
N LYS A 26 4.11 -15.27 1.52
CA LYS A 26 4.47 -14.39 2.63
C LYS A 26 3.35 -13.43 2.96
N THR A 27 3.35 -12.91 4.19
CA THR A 27 2.31 -12.03 4.70
C THR A 27 2.76 -10.58 4.69
N VAL A 28 1.90 -9.70 4.15
CA VAL A 28 2.05 -8.24 4.23
C VAL A 28 0.93 -7.63 5.09
N LEU A 29 1.32 -6.80 6.04
CA LEU A 29 0.41 -5.90 6.75
C LEU A 29 0.40 -4.54 6.05
N MET A 30 -0.78 -4.11 5.59
CA MET A 30 -0.97 -2.81 4.95
C MET A 30 -1.73 -1.86 5.86
N ILE A 31 -1.07 -0.85 6.41
CA ILE A 31 -1.68 0.17 7.26
C ILE A 31 -2.16 1.32 6.38
N GLY A 32 -3.46 1.66 6.46
CA GLY A 32 -4.12 2.60 5.55
C GLY A 32 -4.59 1.96 4.24
N ALA A 33 -4.97 0.69 4.30
CA ALA A 33 -5.27 -0.17 3.15
C ALA A 33 -6.44 0.30 2.28
N ALA A 34 -7.44 0.97 2.83
CA ALA A 34 -8.61 1.45 2.10
C ALA A 34 -8.39 2.74 1.28
N GLY A 35 -7.27 3.44 1.50
CA GLY A 35 -6.93 4.65 0.77
C GLY A 35 -6.54 4.40 -0.69
N GLY A 36 -6.28 5.47 -1.44
CA GLY A 36 -5.99 5.36 -2.88
C GLY A 36 -4.79 4.48 -3.21
N VAL A 37 -3.68 4.59 -2.46
CA VAL A 37 -2.49 3.75 -2.66
C VAL A 37 -2.75 2.33 -2.17
N GLY A 38 -3.37 2.16 -1.00
CA GLY A 38 -3.66 0.84 -0.45
C GLY A 38 -4.58 0.01 -1.36
N SER A 39 -5.57 0.66 -1.99
CA SER A 39 -6.52 0.00 -2.89
C SER A 39 -5.87 -0.67 -4.10
N ILE A 40 -4.85 -0.06 -4.69
CA ILE A 40 -4.10 -0.67 -5.80
C ILE A 40 -3.03 -1.63 -5.26
N ALA A 41 -2.41 -1.30 -4.13
CA ALA A 41 -1.37 -2.10 -3.49
C ALA A 41 -1.87 -3.50 -3.11
N ILE A 42 -3.07 -3.62 -2.55
CA ILE A 42 -3.71 -4.91 -2.24
C ILE A 42 -3.75 -5.78 -3.51
N GLN A 43 -4.26 -5.23 -4.61
CA GLN A 43 -4.43 -5.97 -5.85
C GLN A 43 -3.10 -6.41 -6.46
N LEU A 44 -2.11 -5.52 -6.50
CA LEU A 44 -0.77 -5.82 -7.01
C LEU A 44 -0.07 -6.88 -6.15
N ALA A 45 -0.15 -6.77 -4.82
CA ALA A 45 0.41 -7.75 -3.90
C ALA A 45 -0.19 -9.15 -4.11
N LYS A 46 -1.49 -9.23 -4.37
CA LYS A 46 -2.18 -10.49 -4.66
C LYS A 46 -1.82 -11.02 -6.04
N LYS A 47 -1.97 -10.20 -7.08
CA LYS A 47 -1.86 -10.64 -8.49
C LYS A 47 -0.43 -10.93 -8.91
N LEU A 48 0.50 -10.09 -8.49
CA LEU A 48 1.86 -10.13 -8.99
C LEU A 48 2.82 -10.85 -8.04
N ALA A 49 2.58 -10.80 -6.74
CA ALA A 49 3.46 -11.40 -5.75
C ALA A 49 2.85 -12.59 -4.99
N ASN A 50 1.55 -12.85 -5.20
CA ASN A 50 0.82 -13.92 -4.51
C ASN A 50 1.02 -13.90 -2.99
N LEU A 51 0.93 -12.69 -2.39
CA LEU A 51 1.07 -12.52 -0.95
C LEU A 51 -0.25 -12.83 -0.23
N ASN A 52 -0.14 -13.18 1.04
CA ASN A 52 -1.24 -13.07 1.99
C ASN A 52 -1.34 -11.62 2.45
N VAL A 53 -2.46 -10.96 2.17
CA VAL A 53 -2.65 -9.53 2.42
C VAL A 53 -3.57 -9.31 3.61
N ILE A 54 -3.04 -8.68 4.66
CA ILE A 54 -3.80 -8.20 5.82
C ILE A 54 -3.88 -6.69 5.73
N GLY A 55 -5.07 -6.16 5.42
CA GLY A 55 -5.31 -4.72 5.38
C GLY A 55 -5.83 -4.18 6.71
N THR A 56 -5.58 -2.90 7.00
CA THR A 56 -6.23 -2.24 8.13
C THR A 56 -7.34 -1.31 7.67
N ALA A 57 -8.51 -1.43 8.32
CA ALA A 57 -9.65 -0.56 8.13
C ALA A 57 -10.49 -0.54 9.41
N SER A 58 -11.16 0.58 9.72
CA SER A 58 -11.91 0.74 10.98
C SER A 58 -13.42 0.84 10.80
N ARG A 59 -13.90 0.98 9.58
CA ARG A 59 -15.33 1.10 9.27
C ARG A 59 -15.78 -0.06 8.37
N PRO A 60 -17.04 -0.48 8.44
CA PRO A 60 -17.58 -1.56 7.59
C PRO A 60 -17.30 -1.32 6.10
N GLU A 61 -17.59 -0.10 5.58
CA GLU A 61 -17.42 0.25 4.17
C GLU A 61 -15.96 0.15 3.72
N SER A 62 -15.02 0.59 4.56
CA SER A 62 -13.59 0.49 4.25
C SER A 62 -13.07 -0.94 4.34
N SER A 63 -13.62 -1.72 5.26
CA SER A 63 -13.29 -3.16 5.36
C SER A 63 -13.78 -3.93 4.13
N ASP A 64 -15.04 -3.71 3.73
CA ASP A 64 -15.63 -4.36 2.56
C ASP A 64 -14.91 -3.93 1.27
N TRP A 65 -14.49 -2.67 1.20
CA TRP A 65 -13.65 -2.17 0.11
C TRP A 65 -12.34 -2.94 -0.01
N CYS A 66 -11.60 -3.10 1.09
CA CYS A 66 -10.33 -3.84 1.10
C CYS A 66 -10.52 -5.30 0.67
N LYS A 67 -11.56 -5.97 1.18
CA LYS A 67 -11.91 -7.34 0.79
C LYS A 67 -12.23 -7.44 -0.70
N ALA A 68 -13.03 -6.50 -1.21
CA ALA A 68 -13.38 -6.45 -2.63
C ALA A 68 -12.16 -6.21 -3.54
N ARG A 69 -11.06 -5.66 -3.02
CA ARG A 69 -9.79 -5.51 -3.72
C ARG A 69 -8.85 -6.70 -3.55
N GLY A 70 -9.26 -7.73 -2.78
CA GLY A 70 -8.53 -8.98 -2.64
C GLY A 70 -7.71 -9.12 -1.35
N ALA A 71 -7.93 -8.30 -0.33
CA ALA A 71 -7.33 -8.52 0.97
C ALA A 71 -7.86 -9.84 1.56
N ASP A 72 -6.97 -10.71 2.03
CA ASP A 72 -7.34 -11.99 2.65
C ASP A 72 -7.98 -11.76 4.01
N HIS A 73 -7.46 -10.78 4.76
CA HIS A 73 -7.99 -10.37 6.06
C HIS A 73 -8.02 -8.85 6.18
N VAL A 74 -8.94 -8.36 7.00
CA VAL A 74 -9.00 -6.94 7.39
C VAL A 74 -9.14 -6.85 8.89
N ILE A 75 -8.25 -6.05 9.51
CA ILE A 75 -8.21 -5.83 10.95
C ILE A 75 -8.45 -4.35 11.26
N ASN A 76 -8.88 -4.04 12.48
CA ASN A 76 -9.17 -2.68 12.92
C ASN A 76 -7.92 -2.02 13.48
N HIS A 77 -7.48 -0.92 12.87
CA HIS A 77 -6.28 -0.20 13.32
C HIS A 77 -6.48 0.62 14.59
N TYR A 78 -7.70 0.76 15.10
CA TYR A 78 -8.00 1.37 16.40
C TYR A 78 -7.96 0.37 17.56
N GLU A 79 -7.86 -0.92 17.26
CA GLU A 79 -7.78 -1.99 18.24
C GLU A 79 -6.34 -2.53 18.31
N ASP A 80 -6.09 -3.48 19.19
CA ASP A 80 -4.78 -4.10 19.34
C ASP A 80 -4.41 -4.90 18.09
N ILE A 81 -3.57 -4.33 17.23
CA ILE A 81 -3.12 -4.96 15.98
C ILE A 81 -2.37 -6.28 16.25
N PRO A 82 -1.37 -6.35 17.17
CA PRO A 82 -0.72 -7.60 17.52
C PRO A 82 -1.69 -8.70 17.92
N ALA A 83 -2.65 -8.42 18.78
CA ALA A 83 -3.64 -9.41 19.20
C ALA A 83 -4.53 -9.89 18.06
N GLN A 84 -4.94 -9.00 17.16
CA GLN A 84 -5.72 -9.38 15.98
C GLN A 84 -4.89 -10.22 14.99
N LEU A 85 -3.61 -9.91 14.80
CA LEU A 85 -2.71 -10.70 13.96
C LEU A 85 -2.51 -12.10 14.54
N ASP A 86 -2.34 -12.22 15.85
CA ASP A 86 -2.20 -13.50 16.54
C ASP A 86 -3.48 -14.36 16.38
N ALA A 87 -4.65 -13.75 16.55
CA ALA A 87 -5.94 -14.42 16.34
C ALA A 87 -6.14 -14.94 14.91
N LEU A 88 -5.49 -14.32 13.92
CA LEU A 88 -5.47 -14.76 12.51
C LEU A 88 -4.39 -15.84 12.25
N GLY A 89 -3.57 -16.20 13.23
CA GLY A 89 -2.44 -17.13 13.05
C GLY A 89 -1.21 -16.47 12.41
N HIS A 90 -1.14 -15.15 12.39
CA HIS A 90 -0.05 -14.36 11.85
C HIS A 90 0.56 -13.42 12.89
N PRO A 91 1.07 -13.91 14.04
CA PRO A 91 1.59 -13.05 15.12
C PRO A 91 2.74 -12.14 14.65
N GLN A 92 3.38 -12.50 13.57
CA GLN A 92 4.40 -11.69 12.88
C GLN A 92 4.17 -11.73 11.36
N VAL A 93 4.58 -10.65 10.69
CA VAL A 93 4.44 -10.48 9.24
C VAL A 93 5.79 -10.31 8.55
N ASP A 94 5.88 -10.73 7.30
CA ASP A 94 7.12 -10.63 6.51
C ASP A 94 7.36 -9.21 6.01
N PHE A 95 6.27 -8.50 5.71
CA PHE A 95 6.29 -7.14 5.16
C PHE A 95 5.32 -6.24 5.89
N VAL A 96 5.69 -4.96 6.03
CA VAL A 96 4.78 -3.89 6.43
C VAL A 96 4.82 -2.80 5.37
N LEU A 97 3.65 -2.42 4.85
CA LEU A 97 3.47 -1.23 4.04
C LEU A 97 2.63 -0.23 4.83
N CYS A 98 3.27 0.84 5.29
CA CYS A 98 2.62 1.88 6.07
C CYS A 98 2.34 3.09 5.18
N LEU A 99 1.06 3.36 4.92
CA LEU A 99 0.59 4.39 4.00
C LEU A 99 0.05 5.65 4.73
N THR A 100 0.12 5.66 6.05
CA THR A 100 -0.34 6.76 6.91
C THR A 100 0.39 6.74 8.25
N ASN A 101 0.57 7.91 8.87
CA ASN A 101 1.02 8.10 10.27
C ASN A 101 2.00 7.05 10.81
N ILE A 102 3.10 6.82 10.11
CA ILE A 102 4.06 5.76 10.50
C ILE A 102 4.58 5.96 11.94
N ALA A 103 4.74 7.19 12.40
CA ALA A 103 5.20 7.47 13.75
C ALA A 103 4.25 6.89 14.81
N GLY A 104 2.93 7.04 14.60
CA GLY A 104 1.92 6.49 15.50
C GLY A 104 1.88 4.96 15.55
N TYR A 105 2.33 4.30 14.48
CA TYR A 105 2.35 2.83 14.39
C TYR A 105 3.75 2.23 14.60
N TRP A 106 4.79 3.05 14.83
CA TRP A 106 6.18 2.57 14.82
C TRP A 106 6.43 1.43 15.79
N LYS A 107 5.97 1.56 17.03
CA LYS A 107 6.13 0.49 18.02
C LYS A 107 5.45 -0.80 17.56
N THR A 108 4.20 -0.72 17.12
CA THR A 108 3.44 -1.87 16.61
C THR A 108 4.16 -2.52 15.44
N ILE A 109 4.63 -1.72 14.47
CA ILE A 109 5.35 -2.20 13.28
C ILE A 109 6.61 -2.95 13.70
N THR A 110 7.41 -2.39 14.63
CA THR A 110 8.65 -3.02 15.10
C THR A 110 8.39 -4.28 15.91
N ASP A 111 7.27 -4.39 16.60
CA ASP A 111 6.89 -5.60 17.34
C ASP A 111 6.49 -6.73 16.38
N VAL A 112 5.66 -6.43 15.39
CA VAL A 112 5.06 -7.46 14.51
C VAL A 112 5.91 -7.86 13.30
N ILE A 113 6.92 -7.07 12.92
CA ILE A 113 7.80 -7.43 11.81
C ILE A 113 8.66 -8.65 12.17
N LYS A 114 8.74 -9.63 11.28
CA LYS A 114 9.64 -10.79 11.43
C LYS A 114 11.11 -10.40 11.38
N PRO A 115 12.01 -11.20 11.94
CA PRO A 115 13.43 -11.11 11.60
C PRO A 115 13.64 -11.14 10.08
N GLN A 116 14.52 -10.24 9.58
CA GLN A 116 14.79 -10.02 8.15
C GLN A 116 13.58 -9.52 7.34
N GLY A 117 12.49 -9.13 8.00
CA GLY A 117 11.33 -8.53 7.38
C GLY A 117 11.63 -7.14 6.81
N LYS A 118 10.71 -6.62 5.99
CA LYS A 118 10.89 -5.33 5.33
C LYS A 118 9.71 -4.41 5.61
N ILE A 119 10.04 -3.17 5.89
CA ILE A 119 9.10 -2.09 6.17
C ILE A 119 9.27 -1.02 5.09
N CYS A 120 8.18 -0.58 4.50
CA CYS A 120 8.16 0.56 3.58
C CYS A 120 7.09 1.56 3.98
N THR A 121 7.40 2.83 3.79
CA THR A 121 6.45 3.93 3.97
C THR A 121 6.54 4.93 2.85
N ILE A 122 5.42 5.60 2.59
CA ILE A 122 5.30 6.72 1.63
C ILE A 122 5.08 8.06 2.34
N VAL A 123 5.03 8.04 3.66
CA VAL A 123 4.81 9.25 4.48
C VAL A 123 6.08 9.59 5.25
N ASP A 124 6.20 10.87 5.57
CA ASP A 124 7.33 11.37 6.33
C ASP A 124 7.37 10.77 7.73
N PHE A 125 8.57 10.52 8.19
CA PHE A 125 8.85 9.99 9.50
C PHE A 125 9.57 11.06 10.32
N PHE A 126 8.79 11.96 10.90
CA PHE A 126 9.26 13.02 11.76
C PHE A 126 9.12 12.56 13.19
N GLU A 127 10.17 12.61 13.96
CA GLU A 127 10.24 12.31 15.39
C GLU A 127 10.50 10.84 15.76
N ASP A 128 11.46 10.66 16.63
CA ASP A 128 11.76 9.58 17.58
C ASP A 128 11.58 8.12 17.12
N GLY A 129 11.54 7.87 15.82
CA GLY A 129 11.59 6.51 15.31
C GLY A 129 12.92 5.87 15.63
N ASN A 130 12.96 5.15 16.73
CA ASN A 130 14.15 4.42 17.13
C ASN A 130 14.41 3.25 16.15
N LEU A 131 15.23 3.49 15.14
CA LEU A 131 15.64 2.46 14.17
C LEU A 131 16.44 1.31 14.83
N ASP A 132 17.01 1.52 16.01
CA ASP A 132 17.72 0.46 16.74
C ASP A 132 16.79 -0.71 17.08
N LEU A 133 15.48 -0.49 17.16
CA LEU A 133 14.51 -1.57 17.36
C LEU A 133 14.52 -2.60 16.22
N LEU A 134 14.98 -2.22 15.04
CA LEU A 134 15.09 -3.12 13.89
C LEU A 134 16.40 -3.90 13.86
N LYS A 135 17.42 -3.44 14.59
CA LYS A 135 18.77 -3.98 14.55
C LYS A 135 18.82 -5.46 14.94
N THR A 136 18.16 -5.83 16.04
CA THR A 136 18.16 -7.23 16.52
C THR A 136 17.42 -8.18 15.60
N LYS A 137 16.49 -7.65 14.79
CA LYS A 137 15.74 -8.40 13.77
C LYS A 137 16.42 -8.37 12.40
N SER A 138 17.50 -7.60 12.22
CA SER A 138 18.09 -7.33 10.89
C SER A 138 17.04 -6.93 9.87
N ALA A 139 16.00 -6.21 10.31
CA ALA A 139 14.91 -5.79 9.44
C ALA A 139 15.31 -4.59 8.59
N THR A 140 14.73 -4.49 7.39
CA THR A 140 14.98 -3.40 6.46
C THR A 140 13.88 -2.34 6.59
N PHE A 141 14.27 -1.07 6.61
CA PHE A 141 13.35 0.06 6.49
C PHE A 141 13.66 0.85 5.22
N SER A 142 12.62 1.23 4.49
CA SER A 142 12.75 2.01 3.24
C SER A 142 11.64 3.04 3.12
N PHE A 143 11.98 4.15 2.49
CA PHE A 143 11.01 5.10 1.97
C PHE A 143 10.71 4.80 0.50
N GLU A 144 9.48 5.05 0.08
CA GLU A 144 9.12 5.15 -1.32
C GLU A 144 8.61 6.57 -1.61
N PHE A 145 9.25 7.24 -2.56
CA PHE A 145 8.87 8.57 -2.99
C PHE A 145 8.72 8.60 -4.52
N MET A 146 7.49 8.79 -4.98
CA MET A 146 7.12 8.67 -6.39
C MET A 146 7.92 9.58 -7.33
N PHE A 147 8.47 10.68 -6.82
CA PHE A 147 9.22 11.65 -7.63
C PHE A 147 10.74 11.42 -7.64
N THR A 148 11.27 10.44 -6.92
CA THR A 148 12.72 10.19 -6.84
C THR A 148 13.34 10.09 -8.22
N ARG A 149 12.77 9.28 -9.11
CA ARG A 149 13.30 9.06 -10.45
C ARG A 149 13.35 10.34 -11.30
N SER A 150 12.26 11.09 -11.32
CA SER A 150 12.18 12.34 -12.10
C SER A 150 12.96 13.49 -11.45
N MET A 151 13.01 13.55 -10.11
CA MET A 151 13.71 14.60 -9.37
C MET A 151 15.23 14.50 -9.51
N TYR A 152 15.75 13.27 -9.52
CA TYR A 152 17.19 13.00 -9.59
C TYR A 152 17.64 12.50 -10.98
N GLU A 153 16.73 12.46 -11.96
CA GLU A 153 17.01 12.03 -13.33
C GLU A 153 17.78 10.70 -13.37
N THR A 154 17.24 9.71 -12.61
CA THR A 154 17.89 8.40 -12.49
C THR A 154 17.87 7.63 -13.81
N ASP A 155 18.85 6.74 -14.02
CA ASP A 155 18.98 5.93 -15.24
C ASP A 155 17.74 5.06 -15.56
N ASP A 156 16.90 4.82 -14.55
CA ASP A 156 15.67 4.02 -14.65
C ASP A 156 14.39 4.87 -14.68
N MET A 157 14.47 6.15 -15.07
CA MET A 157 13.32 7.07 -15.07
C MET A 157 12.16 6.58 -15.96
N ASP A 158 12.47 5.92 -17.06
CA ASP A 158 11.47 5.37 -18.00
C ASP A 158 10.63 4.22 -17.40
N GLU A 159 11.08 3.59 -16.33
CA GLU A 159 10.36 2.52 -15.64
C GLU A 159 9.01 3.00 -15.08
N ILE A 160 8.87 4.29 -14.73
CA ILE A 160 7.60 4.86 -14.28
C ILE A 160 6.55 4.76 -15.39
N ASN A 161 6.92 5.14 -16.61
CA ASN A 161 6.01 5.07 -17.76
C ASN A 161 5.63 3.62 -18.07
N ALA A 162 6.59 2.70 -18.03
CA ALA A 162 6.34 1.28 -18.25
C ALA A 162 5.36 0.72 -17.20
N LEU A 163 5.58 1.01 -15.92
CA LEU A 163 4.73 0.57 -14.82
C LEU A 163 3.30 1.11 -14.93
N LEU A 164 3.14 2.40 -15.20
CA LEU A 164 1.82 3.02 -15.34
C LEU A 164 1.06 2.49 -16.55
N SER A 165 1.73 2.33 -17.69
CA SER A 165 1.15 1.80 -18.92
C SER A 165 0.66 0.36 -18.72
N GLU A 166 1.44 -0.46 -18.04
CA GLU A 166 1.05 -1.83 -17.78
C GLU A 166 -0.08 -1.94 -16.76
N THR A 167 -0.04 -1.11 -15.70
CA THR A 167 -1.15 -1.05 -14.73
C THR A 167 -2.45 -0.62 -15.43
N ALA A 168 -2.40 0.34 -16.35
CA ALA A 168 -3.54 0.74 -17.14
C ALA A 168 -4.08 -0.41 -18.01
N ALA A 169 -3.18 -1.13 -18.71
CA ALA A 169 -3.56 -2.29 -19.51
C ALA A 169 -4.23 -3.39 -18.66
N MET A 170 -3.70 -3.66 -17.45
CA MET A 170 -4.31 -4.64 -16.54
C MET A 170 -5.72 -4.21 -16.08
N ILE A 171 -5.98 -2.91 -15.95
CA ILE A 171 -7.33 -2.39 -15.65
C ILE A 171 -8.26 -2.57 -16.85
N ASP A 172 -7.81 -2.25 -18.06
CA ASP A 172 -8.57 -2.40 -19.31
C ASP A 172 -8.91 -3.87 -19.57
N GLU A 173 -8.00 -4.78 -19.27
CA GLU A 173 -8.18 -6.24 -19.36
C GLU A 173 -9.00 -6.81 -18.18
N LYS A 174 -9.44 -5.98 -17.24
CA LYS A 174 -10.20 -6.37 -16.04
C LYS A 174 -9.43 -7.32 -15.10
N GLU A 175 -8.13 -7.33 -15.18
CA GLU A 175 -7.27 -8.05 -14.23
C GLU A 175 -7.16 -7.31 -12.91
N LEU A 176 -7.19 -5.98 -12.96
CA LEU A 176 -7.30 -5.09 -11.80
C LEU A 176 -8.62 -4.31 -11.84
N ILE A 177 -9.15 -4.03 -10.67
CA ILE A 177 -10.34 -3.20 -10.51
C ILE A 177 -9.89 -1.76 -10.26
N THR A 178 -10.51 -0.81 -10.95
CA THR A 178 -10.23 0.62 -10.72
C THR A 178 -10.37 0.99 -9.24
N THR A 179 -9.53 1.89 -8.79
CA THR A 179 -9.58 2.41 -7.41
C THR A 179 -10.48 3.64 -7.25
N VAL A 180 -11.19 4.04 -8.29
CA VAL A 180 -12.18 5.11 -8.24
C VAL A 180 -13.33 4.69 -7.34
N SER A 181 -13.58 5.48 -6.30
CA SER A 181 -14.69 5.28 -5.37
C SER A 181 -15.85 6.20 -5.66
N ASP A 182 -15.56 7.38 -6.21
CA ASP A 182 -16.58 8.38 -6.52
C ASP A 182 -16.16 9.28 -7.69
N VAL A 183 -17.14 9.72 -8.47
CA VAL A 183 -16.94 10.65 -9.58
C VAL A 183 -17.80 11.89 -9.34
N VAL A 184 -17.16 13.02 -9.17
CA VAL A 184 -17.80 14.30 -8.84
C VAL A 184 -17.80 15.21 -10.07
N SER A 185 -18.98 15.65 -10.48
CA SER A 185 -19.19 16.50 -11.67
C SER A 185 -20.13 17.67 -11.33
N PRO A 186 -19.96 18.85 -11.93
CA PRO A 186 -18.83 19.25 -12.77
C PRO A 186 -17.60 19.67 -11.94
N ILE A 187 -16.46 19.86 -12.59
CA ILE A 187 -15.29 20.50 -11.97
C ILE A 187 -15.63 21.97 -11.73
N ASN A 188 -15.75 22.33 -10.44
CA ASN A 188 -15.94 23.71 -9.98
C ASN A 188 -15.38 23.87 -8.57
N ALA A 189 -15.27 25.13 -8.12
CA ALA A 189 -14.68 25.44 -6.83
C ALA A 189 -15.39 24.77 -5.65
N ASP A 190 -16.71 24.63 -5.69
CA ASP A 190 -17.49 24.05 -4.61
C ASP A 190 -17.29 22.54 -4.51
N ASN A 191 -17.27 21.85 -5.65
CA ASN A 191 -17.01 20.41 -5.70
C ASN A 191 -15.56 20.10 -5.31
N ILE A 192 -14.59 20.91 -5.74
CA ILE A 192 -13.20 20.79 -5.30
C ILE A 192 -13.08 20.94 -3.79
N ARG A 193 -13.71 21.97 -3.19
CA ARG A 193 -13.69 22.15 -1.73
C ARG A 193 -14.31 20.98 -0.98
N LYS A 194 -15.43 20.43 -1.48
CA LYS A 194 -16.06 19.24 -0.87
C LYS A 194 -15.15 18.03 -0.87
N VAL A 195 -14.50 17.76 -2.01
CA VAL A 195 -13.59 16.61 -2.13
C VAL A 195 -12.36 16.82 -1.23
N HIS A 196 -11.79 18.04 -1.17
CA HIS A 196 -10.70 18.35 -0.25
C HIS A 196 -11.09 18.11 1.21
N ALA A 197 -12.24 18.62 1.64
CA ALA A 197 -12.73 18.41 3.00
C ALA A 197 -12.86 16.91 3.34
N THR A 198 -13.42 16.11 2.42
CA THR A 198 -13.54 14.66 2.60
C THR A 198 -12.17 13.96 2.75
N ILE A 199 -11.18 14.41 1.98
CA ILE A 199 -9.82 13.85 2.04
C ILE A 199 -9.12 14.27 3.33
N GLU A 200 -9.25 15.55 3.73
CA GLU A 200 -8.65 16.11 4.94
C GLU A 200 -9.21 15.48 6.23
N GLU A 201 -10.47 15.05 6.22
CA GLU A 201 -11.06 14.28 7.32
C GLU A 201 -10.40 12.90 7.51
N GLY A 202 -9.53 12.47 6.59
CA GLY A 202 -8.87 11.15 6.64
C GLY A 202 -9.82 9.96 6.43
N ARG A 203 -11.03 10.21 5.93
CA ARG A 203 -12.09 9.20 5.75
C ARG A 203 -12.24 8.71 4.33
N ALA A 204 -11.44 9.23 3.40
CA ALA A 204 -11.51 8.87 1.99
C ALA A 204 -11.21 7.37 1.76
N ILE A 205 -12.02 6.75 0.92
CA ILE A 205 -11.85 5.38 0.43
C ILE A 205 -11.49 5.48 -1.05
N GLY A 206 -10.47 4.73 -1.51
CA GLY A 206 -10.07 4.74 -2.91
C GLY A 206 -9.64 6.12 -3.41
N LYS A 207 -10.09 6.47 -4.61
CA LYS A 207 -9.80 7.74 -5.30
C LYS A 207 -11.07 8.46 -5.73
N TYR A 208 -11.11 9.75 -5.51
CA TYR A 208 -12.14 10.65 -6.05
C TYR A 208 -11.66 11.20 -7.40
N VAL A 209 -12.52 11.16 -8.39
CA VAL A 209 -12.28 11.74 -9.72
C VAL A 209 -13.24 12.92 -9.92
N LEU A 210 -12.72 14.02 -10.41
CA LEU A 210 -13.55 15.16 -10.83
C LEU A 210 -13.56 15.20 -12.35
N GLU A 211 -14.75 15.34 -12.96
CA GLU A 211 -14.93 15.37 -14.41
C GLU A 211 -15.93 16.44 -14.85
N GLY A 212 -15.86 16.80 -16.14
CA GLY A 212 -16.73 17.81 -16.73
C GLY A 212 -16.39 19.24 -16.32
N TRP A 213 -16.65 20.20 -17.23
CA TRP A 213 -16.45 21.65 -17.04
C TRP A 213 -17.79 22.36 -17.19
#